data_678ef8e3dc8588e8b8342f620df816ba
#
_entry.id   678ef8e3dc8588e8b8342f620df816ba
#
_cell.length_a   1.000
_cell.length_b   1.000
_cell.length_c   1.000
_cell.angle_alpha   90.00
_cell.angle_beta   90.00
_cell.angle_gamma   90.00
#
_symmetry.space_group_name_H-M   'P 1'
#
loop_
_entity.id
_entity.type
_entity.pdbx_description
1 polymer ?
#
loop_
_entity_poly.entity_id
_entity_poly.type
_entity_poly.pdbx_seq_one_letter_code
_entity_poly.pdbx_strand_id
1 'polypeptide(L)'
;MVFHRQIKNLDELMDGALNERFNAEMNRVMENVFDPNTNPRQKRQIVITINVTPNERRDAADLSFDVRSKIAAPLAMSQTVFLTMGDDGTVVATEMTDQIPGQVDMDGGIAPMPTVLEFNKKNEEAQ
;
A
#
# COMPACT_ATOMS: atom_id res chain seq x y z
N MET A 1 -40.08 20.33 -2.43
CA MET A 1 -39.64 21.68 -2.06
C MET A 1 -38.13 21.73 -1.95
N VAL A 2 -37.53 22.78 -2.47
CA VAL A 2 -36.10 22.94 -2.47
C VAL A 2 -35.73 23.95 -1.40
N PHE A 3 -34.81 23.55 -0.53
CA PHE A 3 -34.32 24.45 0.50
C PHE A 3 -32.95 24.95 0.10
N HIS A 4 -32.69 26.22 0.35
CA HIS A 4 -31.40 26.81 0.05
C HIS A 4 -30.71 27.08 1.35
N ARG A 5 -29.45 26.68 1.43
CA ARG A 5 -28.64 26.87 2.62
C ARG A 5 -27.33 27.50 2.20
N GLN A 6 -26.94 28.53 2.89
CA GLN A 6 -25.66 29.17 2.62
C GLN A 6 -24.54 28.26 3.13
N ILE A 7 -23.53 28.05 2.30
CA ILE A 7 -22.37 27.26 2.67
C ILE A 7 -21.44 28.18 3.44
N LYS A 8 -21.20 27.86 4.70
CA LYS A 8 -20.34 28.67 5.53
C LYS A 8 -19.11 27.93 6.01
N ASN A 9 -19.17 26.61 6.11
CA ASN A 9 -18.06 25.80 6.62
C ASN A 9 -17.87 24.60 5.73
N LEU A 10 -16.65 24.06 5.77
CA LEU A 10 -16.33 22.90 4.95
C LEU A 10 -17.15 21.68 5.36
N ASP A 11 -17.47 21.56 6.63
CA ASP A 11 -18.20 20.39 7.10
C ASP A 11 -19.66 20.39 6.63
N GLU A 12 -20.15 21.49 6.09
CA GLU A 12 -21.51 21.55 5.58
C GLU A 12 -21.62 21.13 4.11
N LEU A 13 -20.49 21.02 3.41
CA LEU A 13 -20.55 20.69 1.99
C LEU A 13 -21.16 19.32 1.78
N MET A 14 -22.15 19.27 0.89
CA MET A 14 -22.89 18.07 0.53
C MET A 14 -23.39 17.31 1.75
N ASP A 15 -23.94 18.07 2.72
CA ASP A 15 -24.50 17.51 3.95
C ASP A 15 -23.49 16.66 4.72
N GLY A 16 -22.25 17.12 4.74
CA GLY A 16 -21.22 16.41 5.51
C GLY A 16 -20.48 15.34 4.76
N ALA A 17 -20.74 15.16 3.46
CA ALA A 17 -20.05 14.12 2.70
C ALA A 17 -18.56 14.36 2.64
N LEU A 18 -18.12 15.61 2.53
CA LEU A 18 -16.69 15.91 2.52
C LEU A 18 -16.07 15.53 3.85
N ASN A 19 -16.77 15.82 4.94
CA ASN A 19 -16.26 15.49 6.26
C ASN A 19 -16.16 13.98 6.47
N GLU A 20 -17.13 13.23 5.94
CA GLU A 20 -17.07 11.78 6.02
C GLU A 20 -15.88 11.23 5.25
N ARG A 21 -15.63 11.76 4.07
CA ARG A 21 -14.48 11.31 3.27
C ARG A 21 -13.17 11.66 3.96
N PHE A 22 -13.10 12.83 4.58
CA PHE A 22 -11.91 13.21 5.32
C PHE A 22 -11.68 12.25 6.48
N ASN A 23 -12.73 11.91 7.22
CA ASN A 23 -12.57 11.00 8.37
C ASN A 23 -12.11 9.62 7.92
N ALA A 24 -12.61 9.12 6.79
CA ALA A 24 -12.19 7.84 6.28
C ALA A 24 -10.71 7.86 5.90
N GLU A 25 -10.27 8.93 5.24
CA GLU A 25 -8.86 9.02 4.84
C GLU A 25 -7.96 9.26 6.05
N MET A 26 -8.43 10.00 7.05
CA MET A 26 -7.66 10.21 8.27
C MET A 26 -7.46 8.89 9.02
N ASN A 27 -8.49 8.06 9.11
CA ASN A 27 -8.35 6.76 9.73
C ASN A 27 -7.32 5.91 9.00
N ARG A 28 -7.35 5.96 7.67
CA ARG A 28 -6.39 5.21 6.88
C ARG A 28 -4.97 5.68 7.14
N VAL A 29 -4.77 6.98 7.27
CA VAL A 29 -3.46 7.54 7.55
C VAL A 29 -3.00 7.13 8.94
N MET A 30 -3.89 7.18 9.94
CA MET A 30 -3.52 6.81 11.29
C MET A 30 -3.16 5.33 11.39
N GLU A 31 -3.89 4.47 10.70
CA GLU A 31 -3.54 3.05 10.67
C GLU A 31 -2.17 2.84 10.04
N ASN A 32 -1.86 3.62 9.00
CA ASN A 32 -0.57 3.53 8.35
C ASN A 32 0.55 4.02 9.27
N VAL A 33 0.29 5.03 10.08
CA VAL A 33 1.28 5.54 11.03
C VAL A 33 1.65 4.46 12.05
N PHE A 34 0.68 3.67 12.46
CA PHE A 34 0.93 2.62 13.45
C PHE A 34 1.38 1.31 12.83
N ASP A 35 1.51 1.24 11.51
CA ASP A 35 1.94 0.03 10.85
C ASP A 35 3.46 -0.14 11.05
N PRO A 36 3.89 -1.17 11.74
CA PRO A 36 5.32 -1.36 12.02
C PRO A 36 6.14 -1.69 10.78
N ASN A 37 5.48 -2.02 9.67
CA ASN A 37 6.18 -2.33 8.43
C ASN A 37 6.43 -1.09 7.57
N THR A 38 6.23 0.10 8.12
CA THR A 38 6.48 1.34 7.41
C THR A 38 7.51 2.16 8.17
N ASN A 39 8.13 3.12 7.47
CA ASN A 39 9.04 4.04 8.11
C ASN A 39 8.24 5.01 8.98
N PRO A 40 8.43 5.02 10.30
CA PRO A 40 7.60 5.86 11.17
C PRO A 40 7.81 7.35 10.94
N ARG A 41 8.94 7.76 10.41
CA ARG A 41 9.23 9.17 10.19
C ARG A 41 8.80 9.68 8.83
N GLN A 42 8.32 8.79 7.97
CA GLN A 42 7.90 9.23 6.66
C GLN A 42 6.64 10.07 6.77
N LYS A 43 6.63 11.20 6.06
CA LYS A 43 5.48 12.09 6.07
C LYS A 43 4.31 11.44 5.35
N ARG A 44 3.13 11.53 5.94
CA ARG A 44 1.89 11.15 5.29
C ARG A 44 1.11 12.43 5.04
N GLN A 45 0.24 12.42 4.05
CA GLN A 45 -0.52 13.62 3.69
C GLN A 45 -1.96 13.28 3.38
N ILE A 46 -2.85 14.22 3.65
CA ILE A 46 -4.21 14.17 3.17
C ILE A 46 -4.38 15.39 2.29
N VAL A 47 -4.82 15.17 1.05
CA VAL A 47 -4.99 16.26 0.09
C VAL A 47 -6.48 16.37 -0.22
N ILE A 48 -7.04 17.53 0.02
CA ILE A 48 -8.43 17.83 -0.30
C ILE A 48 -8.43 18.79 -1.46
N THR A 49 -9.11 18.41 -2.55
CA THR A 49 -9.18 19.25 -3.72
C THR A 49 -10.65 19.59 -3.95
N ILE A 50 -10.93 20.87 -4.07
CA ILE A 50 -12.26 21.34 -4.37
C ILE A 50 -12.18 22.10 -5.68
N ASN A 51 -12.96 21.65 -6.67
CA ASN A 51 -13.00 22.31 -7.97
C ASN A 51 -14.32 23.05 -8.12
N VAL A 52 -14.24 24.26 -8.62
CA VAL A 52 -15.40 25.11 -8.82
C VAL A 52 -15.46 25.43 -10.29
N THR A 53 -16.50 24.97 -10.98
CA THR A 53 -16.66 25.23 -12.41
C THR A 53 -17.89 26.10 -12.61
N PRO A 54 -17.72 27.39 -12.84
CA PRO A 54 -18.88 28.26 -13.02
C PRO A 54 -19.43 28.18 -14.43
N ASN A 55 -20.69 28.59 -14.57
CA ASN A 55 -21.28 28.69 -15.89
C ASN A 55 -20.98 30.08 -16.49
N GLU A 56 -21.39 30.29 -17.76
CA GLU A 56 -21.06 31.54 -18.44
C GLU A 56 -21.76 32.74 -17.84
N ARG A 57 -22.92 32.53 -17.26
CA ARG A 57 -23.66 33.64 -16.68
C ARG A 57 -23.21 34.00 -15.28
N ARG A 58 -22.35 33.18 -14.70
CA ARG A 58 -21.80 33.43 -13.37
C ARG A 58 -22.87 33.40 -12.26
N ASP A 59 -23.97 32.69 -12.50
CA ASP A 59 -25.02 32.59 -11.51
C ASP A 59 -25.13 31.18 -10.92
N ALA A 60 -24.31 30.26 -11.39
CA ALA A 60 -24.25 28.91 -10.85
C ALA A 60 -22.85 28.33 -11.07
N ALA A 61 -22.48 27.40 -10.26
CA ALA A 61 -21.20 26.72 -10.40
C ALA A 61 -21.35 25.28 -9.93
N ASP A 62 -20.63 24.38 -10.58
CA ASP A 62 -20.57 23.00 -10.16
C ASP A 62 -19.38 22.84 -9.23
N LEU A 63 -19.61 22.22 -8.09
CA LEU A 63 -18.54 21.91 -7.14
C LEU A 63 -18.25 20.42 -7.17
N SER A 64 -17.01 20.09 -7.31
CA SER A 64 -16.58 18.71 -7.14
C SER A 64 -15.45 18.68 -6.14
N PHE A 65 -15.36 17.61 -5.36
CA PHE A 65 -14.29 17.53 -4.41
C PHE A 65 -13.79 16.10 -4.28
N ASP A 66 -12.55 15.99 -3.88
CA ASP A 66 -11.86 14.73 -3.80
C ASP A 66 -10.97 14.79 -2.56
N VAL A 67 -10.91 13.69 -1.83
CA VAL A 67 -10.04 13.58 -0.67
C VAL A 67 -9.17 12.37 -0.89
N ARG A 68 -7.87 12.58 -0.91
CA ARG A 68 -6.90 11.52 -1.11
C ARG A 68 -5.86 11.53 -0.02
N SER A 69 -5.35 10.37 0.30
CA SER A 69 -4.27 10.27 1.27
C SER A 69 -3.03 9.71 0.58
N LYS A 70 -1.88 10.17 1.05
CA LYS A 70 -0.60 9.62 0.64
C LYS A 70 -0.01 8.98 1.87
N ILE A 71 0.12 7.67 1.81
CA ILE A 71 0.59 6.89 2.96
C ILE A 71 1.98 6.36 2.69
N ALA A 72 2.63 5.86 3.73
CA ALA A 72 3.96 5.29 3.59
C ALA A 72 3.85 3.88 3.05
N ALA A 73 4.70 3.56 2.08
CA ALA A 73 4.76 2.21 1.53
C ALA A 73 5.42 1.27 2.53
N PRO A 74 5.13 -0.02 2.45
CA PRO A 74 5.81 -0.98 3.31
C PRO A 74 7.31 -0.93 3.07
N LEU A 75 8.07 -1.19 4.13
CA LEU A 75 9.52 -1.21 4.02
C LEU A 75 9.94 -2.31 3.04
N ALA A 76 10.94 -1.99 2.26
CA ALA A 76 11.42 -2.95 1.28
C ALA A 76 12.13 -4.10 1.98
N MET A 77 11.95 -5.29 1.43
CA MET A 77 12.65 -6.47 1.91
C MET A 77 13.60 -6.89 0.81
N SER A 78 14.77 -7.35 1.19
CA SER A 78 15.74 -7.80 0.21
C SER A 78 16.37 -9.10 0.68
N GLN A 79 16.80 -9.89 -0.28
CA GLN A 79 17.37 -11.18 0.01
C GLN A 79 18.34 -11.52 -1.10
N THR A 80 19.44 -12.15 -0.76
CA THR A 80 20.37 -12.62 -1.76
C THR A 80 19.99 -14.03 -2.18
N VAL A 81 19.94 -14.22 -3.48
CA VAL A 81 19.58 -15.50 -4.06
C VAL A 81 20.74 -15.92 -4.95
N PHE A 82 21.17 -17.15 -4.83
CA PHE A 82 22.23 -17.68 -5.65
C PHE A 82 21.64 -18.45 -6.81
N LEU A 83 22.14 -18.20 -8.01
CA LEU A 83 21.61 -18.81 -9.21
C LEU A 83 22.61 -19.81 -9.74
N THR A 84 22.13 -21.00 -10.07
CA THR A 84 22.95 -22.03 -10.71
C THR A 84 22.18 -22.60 -11.88
N MET A 85 22.90 -23.19 -12.82
CA MET A 85 22.27 -23.82 -13.96
C MET A 85 22.36 -25.33 -13.80
N GLY A 86 21.20 -25.97 -13.92
CA GLY A 86 21.16 -27.41 -13.85
C GLY A 86 21.66 -28.05 -15.14
N ASP A 87 21.86 -29.37 -15.08
CA ASP A 87 22.38 -30.11 -16.21
C ASP A 87 21.43 -30.07 -17.39
N ASP A 88 20.16 -29.91 -17.14
CA ASP A 88 19.15 -29.86 -18.19
C ASP A 88 18.93 -28.45 -18.74
N GLY A 89 19.72 -27.48 -18.30
CA GLY A 89 19.57 -26.10 -18.76
C GLY A 89 18.62 -25.25 -17.96
N THR A 90 18.04 -25.77 -16.90
CA THR A 90 17.17 -24.97 -16.06
C THR A 90 17.99 -24.11 -15.13
N VAL A 91 17.43 -22.98 -14.72
CA VAL A 91 18.07 -22.09 -13.77
C VAL A 91 17.44 -22.37 -12.39
N VAL A 92 18.30 -22.60 -11.39
CA VAL A 92 17.86 -22.90 -10.05
C VAL A 92 18.28 -21.76 -9.13
N ALA A 93 17.36 -21.26 -8.34
CA ALA A 93 17.64 -20.20 -7.37
C ALA A 93 17.57 -20.78 -5.97
N THR A 94 18.57 -20.47 -5.16
CA THR A 94 18.66 -20.96 -3.80
C THR A 94 18.72 -19.78 -2.85
N GLU A 95 17.85 -19.79 -1.85
CA GLU A 95 17.85 -18.76 -0.84
C GLU A 95 18.88 -19.08 0.22
N MET A 96 19.49 -18.03 0.75
CA MET A 96 20.41 -18.18 1.87
C MET A 96 19.67 -17.85 3.15
N THR A 97 19.90 -18.63 4.17
CA THR A 97 19.35 -18.33 5.48
C THR A 97 20.50 -18.09 6.45
N ASP A 98 20.20 -17.42 7.53
CA ASP A 98 21.21 -17.18 8.55
C ASP A 98 21.48 -18.42 9.39
N GLN A 99 20.68 -19.44 9.23
CA GLN A 99 20.82 -20.67 10.00
C GLN A 99 21.49 -21.74 9.16
N ILE A 100 22.30 -22.56 9.80
CA ILE A 100 22.93 -23.68 9.12
C ILE A 100 21.91 -24.80 9.07
N PRO A 101 21.63 -25.35 7.87
CA PRO A 101 20.63 -26.40 7.75
C PRO A 101 20.99 -27.61 8.62
N GLY A 102 19.96 -28.13 9.30
CA GLY A 102 20.15 -29.28 10.17
C GLY A 102 20.63 -28.95 11.55
N GLN A 103 20.94 -27.70 11.84
CA GLN A 103 21.42 -27.31 13.15
C GLN A 103 20.24 -27.01 14.06
N VAL A 104 20.33 -27.38 15.31
CA VAL A 104 19.27 -27.11 16.27
C VAL A 104 19.39 -25.67 16.71
N ASP A 105 18.28 -24.91 16.61
CA ASP A 105 18.34 -23.53 17.02
C ASP A 105 18.09 -23.41 18.52
N MET A 106 18.11 -22.18 19.01
CA MET A 106 18.07 -21.96 20.45
C MET A 106 16.77 -22.39 21.11
N ASP A 107 15.72 -22.48 20.34
CA ASP A 107 14.43 -22.90 20.89
C ASP A 107 14.29 -24.43 20.84
N GLY A 108 15.28 -25.13 20.40
CA GLY A 108 15.21 -26.58 20.31
C GLY A 108 14.71 -27.08 18.97
N GLY A 109 14.37 -26.20 18.06
CA GLY A 109 13.95 -26.62 16.74
C GLY A 109 15.15 -26.87 15.85
N ILE A 110 14.91 -27.50 14.70
CA ILE A 110 15.94 -27.77 13.73
C ILE A 110 15.78 -26.78 12.58
N ALA A 111 16.88 -26.14 12.20
CA ALA A 111 16.84 -25.18 11.12
C ALA A 111 16.43 -25.88 9.82
N PRO A 112 15.55 -25.27 9.05
CA PRO A 112 15.10 -25.89 7.82
C PRO A 112 16.19 -25.84 6.76
N MET A 113 16.10 -26.75 5.80
CA MET A 113 17.00 -26.72 4.66
C MET A 113 16.64 -25.52 3.79
N PRO A 114 17.63 -24.97 3.07
CA PRO A 114 17.33 -23.86 2.17
C PRO A 114 16.29 -24.24 1.12
N THR A 115 15.44 -23.29 0.81
CA THR A 115 14.44 -23.50 -0.21
C THR A 115 15.06 -23.38 -1.58
N VAL A 116 14.75 -24.31 -2.46
CA VAL A 116 15.25 -24.27 -3.83
C VAL A 116 14.10 -24.01 -4.77
N LEU A 117 14.23 -22.95 -5.57
CA LEU A 117 13.20 -22.57 -6.54
C LEU A 117 13.73 -22.79 -7.93
N GLU A 118 12.92 -23.37 -8.80
CA GLU A 118 13.33 -23.60 -10.19
C GLU A 118 12.63 -22.62 -11.10
N PHE A 119 13.44 -21.96 -11.93
CA PHE A 119 12.92 -21.06 -12.94
C PHE A 119 13.11 -21.71 -14.31
N ASN A 120 12.48 -21.20 -15.32
CA ASN A 120 12.53 -21.74 -16.66
C ASN A 120 12.02 -23.16 -16.75
N LYS A 121 11.18 -23.57 -15.82
CA LYS A 121 10.64 -24.82 -15.90
C LYS A 121 9.69 -24.91 -17.00
N LYS A 122 9.48 -26.01 -17.63
CA LYS A 122 8.53 -26.11 -18.65
C LYS A 122 7.30 -25.70 -18.07
N ASN A 123 6.94 -24.67 -18.49
CA ASN A 123 5.91 -24.03 -17.98
C ASN A 123 4.73 -24.70 -17.76
N GLU A 124 4.60 -25.64 -18.29
CA GLU A 124 3.44 -26.31 -18.17
C GLU A 124 3.14 -26.60 -16.79
N GLU A 125 4.09 -26.86 -15.99
CA GLU A 125 3.76 -27.12 -14.72
C GLU A 125 3.73 -25.98 -13.94
N ALA A 126 4.17 -24.93 -14.36
CA ALA A 126 4.19 -23.72 -13.61
C ALA A 126 2.84 -23.17 -13.42
N GLN A 127 1.85 -23.70 -13.98
CA GLN A 127 0.60 -23.09 -13.88
C GLN A 127 -0.15 -23.41 -12.67
#